data_283b6a97925ee3d72b916a40709a3967
#
_entry.id   283b6a97925ee3d72b916a40709a3967
#
_cell.length_a   1.000
_cell.length_b   1.000
_cell.length_c   1.000
_cell.angle_alpha   90.00
_cell.angle_beta   90.00
_cell.angle_gamma   90.00
#
_symmetry.space_group_name_H-M   'P 1'
#
loop_
_entity.id
_entity.type
_entity.pdbx_description
1 polymer ?
#
loop_
_entity_poly.entity_id
_entity_poly.type
_entity_poly.pdbx_seq_one_letter_code
_entity_poly.pdbx_strand_id
1 'polypeptide(L)'
;MDSSWKRIIYLICIIQIGGGITIIGVLSFLPLFLIELGLHNPGEAAMWAGIVSGVTPCMVALSAPYWSRKANQLGPRKVMMFILFTLMVTVGACAFTQTPTQLLVLRILQGVVGGYVPIGLAIIVLITPEEKVPWAMGLYQASMVMGLVFGPLMGGLVADLLGYRAPFLYFLD
;
A
#
# COMPACT_ATOMS: atom_id res chain seq x y z
N MET A 1 6.23 13.84 30.88
CA MET A 1 6.65 12.76 29.98
C MET A 1 6.03 13.00 28.62
N ASP A 2 6.87 13.22 27.64
CA ASP A 2 6.52 13.77 26.34
C ASP A 2 5.45 12.95 25.56
N SER A 3 4.41 13.65 25.13
CA SER A 3 3.38 13.10 24.23
C SER A 3 3.88 12.91 22.78
N SER A 4 5.17 13.08 22.53
CA SER A 4 5.77 13.03 21.19
C SER A 4 5.66 11.66 20.53
N TRP A 5 5.83 10.57 21.28
CA TRP A 5 5.68 9.21 20.75
C TRP A 5 4.24 8.89 20.32
N LYS A 6 3.22 9.40 21.05
CA LYS A 6 1.81 9.24 20.66
C LYS A 6 1.52 9.90 19.32
N ARG A 7 2.05 11.12 19.13
CA ARG A 7 1.90 11.86 17.85
C ARG A 7 2.49 11.07 16.67
N ILE A 8 3.65 10.47 16.86
CA ILE A 8 4.30 9.65 15.83
C ILE A 8 3.46 8.39 15.53
N ILE A 9 2.92 7.72 16.55
CA ILE A 9 2.02 6.57 16.37
C ILE A 9 0.79 6.95 15.56
N TYR A 10 0.11 8.05 15.89
CA TYR A 10 -1.06 8.51 15.14
C TYR A 10 -0.72 8.83 13.68
N LEU A 11 0.43 9.46 13.42
CA LEU A 11 0.89 9.71 12.05
C LEU A 11 1.12 8.40 11.28
N ILE A 12 1.77 7.42 11.89
CA ILE A 12 1.99 6.09 11.27
C ILE A 12 0.64 5.39 11.02
N CYS A 13 -0.32 5.49 11.93
CA CYS A 13 -1.66 4.94 11.77
C CYS A 13 -2.42 5.61 10.60
N ILE A 14 -2.32 6.93 10.46
CA ILE A 14 -2.92 7.66 9.32
C ILE A 14 -2.29 7.20 8.01
N ILE A 15 -0.97 7.09 7.93
CA ILE A 15 -0.26 6.56 6.76
C ILE A 15 -0.72 5.13 6.46
N GLN A 16 -0.91 4.30 7.48
CA GLN A 16 -1.39 2.92 7.32
C GLN A 16 -2.81 2.85 6.75
N ILE A 17 -3.72 3.71 7.23
CA ILE A 17 -5.09 3.81 6.70
C ILE A 17 -5.04 4.24 5.24
N GLY A 18 -4.33 5.33 4.93
CA GLY A 18 -4.19 5.85 3.56
C GLY A 18 -3.58 4.81 2.61
N GLY A 19 -2.49 4.15 3.02
CA GLY A 19 -1.87 3.07 2.25
C GLY A 19 -2.81 1.89 2.03
N GLY A 20 -3.58 1.50 3.05
CA GLY A 20 -4.59 0.45 2.95
C GLY A 20 -5.71 0.81 1.97
N ILE A 21 -6.26 2.02 2.07
CA ILE A 21 -7.27 2.53 1.14
C ILE A 21 -6.75 2.51 -0.29
N THR A 22 -5.54 3.00 -0.53
CA THR A 22 -4.91 3.04 -1.86
C THR A 22 -4.74 1.64 -2.45
N ILE A 23 -4.15 0.71 -1.69
CA ILE A 23 -3.82 -0.64 -2.18
C ILE A 23 -5.10 -1.44 -2.40
N ILE A 24 -5.98 -1.49 -1.42
CA ILE A 24 -7.20 -2.30 -1.48
C ILE A 24 -8.26 -1.66 -2.37
N GLY A 25 -8.35 -0.32 -2.37
CA GLY A 25 -9.24 0.42 -3.26
C GLY A 25 -8.97 0.08 -4.74
N VAL A 26 -7.70 0.08 -5.14
CA VAL A 26 -7.31 -0.31 -6.51
C VAL A 26 -7.65 -1.77 -6.82
N LEU A 27 -7.47 -2.68 -5.88
CA LEU A 27 -7.78 -4.11 -6.09
C LEU A 27 -9.26 -4.35 -6.39
N SER A 28 -10.15 -3.52 -5.86
CA SER A 28 -11.61 -3.70 -5.99
C SER A 28 -12.10 -3.49 -7.43
N PHE A 29 -11.50 -2.60 -8.19
CA PHE A 29 -11.88 -2.35 -9.60
C PHE A 29 -10.85 -2.89 -10.61
N LEU A 30 -9.84 -3.60 -10.16
CA LEU A 30 -8.74 -4.11 -11.00
C LEU A 30 -9.23 -4.93 -12.21
N PRO A 31 -10.21 -5.87 -12.09
CA PRO A 31 -10.71 -6.60 -13.25
C PRO A 31 -11.35 -5.69 -14.31
N LEU A 32 -12.10 -4.66 -13.87
CA LEU A 32 -12.74 -3.69 -14.76
C LEU A 32 -11.69 -2.80 -15.44
N PHE A 33 -10.68 -2.39 -14.74
CA PHE A 33 -9.56 -1.65 -15.29
C PHE A 33 -8.77 -2.46 -16.34
N LEU A 34 -8.61 -3.77 -16.13
CA LEU A 34 -7.95 -4.66 -17.08
C LEU A 34 -8.78 -4.84 -18.37
N ILE A 35 -10.11 -4.82 -18.28
CA ILE A 35 -11.00 -4.81 -19.44
C ILE A 35 -10.81 -3.51 -20.25
N GLU A 36 -10.70 -2.36 -19.58
CA GLU A 36 -10.39 -1.07 -20.22
C GLU A 36 -9.01 -1.08 -20.91
N LEU A 37 -8.03 -1.82 -20.38
CA LEU A 37 -6.71 -2.02 -20.97
C LEU A 37 -6.70 -3.00 -22.16
N GLY A 38 -7.89 -3.45 -22.64
CA GLY A 38 -8.03 -4.24 -23.87
C GLY A 38 -8.22 -5.75 -23.65
N LEU A 39 -8.41 -6.22 -22.43
CA LEU A 39 -8.77 -7.62 -22.15
C LEU A 39 -10.29 -7.81 -22.28
N HIS A 40 -10.75 -8.12 -23.51
CA HIS A 40 -12.19 -8.26 -23.79
C HIS A 40 -12.81 -9.55 -23.22
N ASN A 41 -11.99 -10.55 -22.87
CA ASN A 41 -12.47 -11.80 -22.29
C ASN A 41 -12.51 -11.68 -20.75
N PRO A 42 -13.70 -11.79 -20.10
CA PRO A 42 -13.82 -11.70 -18.66
C PRO A 42 -12.99 -12.74 -17.88
N GLY A 43 -12.81 -13.93 -18.46
CA GLY A 43 -11.97 -14.98 -17.86
C GLY A 43 -10.48 -14.60 -17.85
N GLU A 44 -9.99 -14.02 -18.94
CA GLU A 44 -8.61 -13.51 -19.03
C GLU A 44 -8.40 -12.33 -18.09
N ALA A 45 -9.35 -11.39 -18.02
CA ALA A 45 -9.30 -10.26 -17.10
C ALA A 45 -9.24 -10.72 -15.63
N ALA A 46 -10.04 -11.72 -15.25
CA ALA A 46 -10.02 -12.30 -13.92
C ALA A 46 -8.68 -13.02 -13.60
N MET A 47 -8.13 -13.76 -14.54
CA MET A 47 -6.81 -14.40 -14.40
C MET A 47 -5.71 -13.36 -14.21
N TRP A 48 -5.66 -12.34 -15.07
CA TRP A 48 -4.71 -11.24 -14.95
C TRP A 48 -4.86 -10.47 -13.63
N ALA A 49 -6.10 -10.21 -13.19
CA ALA A 49 -6.36 -9.59 -11.90
C ALA A 49 -5.81 -10.43 -10.75
N GLY A 50 -5.95 -11.76 -10.80
CA GLY A 50 -5.36 -12.66 -9.82
C GLY A 50 -3.82 -12.60 -9.81
N ILE A 51 -3.18 -12.64 -10.97
CA ILE A 51 -1.71 -12.54 -11.11
C ILE A 51 -1.20 -11.21 -10.57
N VAL A 52 -1.80 -10.10 -11.02
CA VAL A 52 -1.41 -8.73 -10.65
C VAL A 52 -1.62 -8.48 -9.14
N SER A 53 -2.69 -9.02 -8.56
CA SER A 53 -2.97 -8.92 -7.13
C SER A 53 -2.04 -9.79 -6.29
N GLY A 54 -1.71 -10.98 -6.75
CA GLY A 54 -0.89 -11.93 -6.02
C GLY A 54 0.61 -11.63 -6.08
N VAL A 55 1.11 -11.05 -7.17
CA VAL A 55 2.54 -10.78 -7.33
C VAL A 55 3.06 -9.76 -6.31
N THR A 56 2.28 -8.73 -5.98
CA THR A 56 2.69 -7.69 -5.05
C THR A 56 3.00 -8.23 -3.66
N PRO A 57 2.10 -8.96 -2.96
CA PRO A 57 2.41 -9.52 -1.65
C PRO A 57 3.53 -10.57 -1.70
N CYS A 58 3.67 -11.33 -2.77
CA CYS A 58 4.81 -12.23 -2.95
C CYS A 58 6.15 -11.47 -2.97
N MET A 59 6.22 -10.38 -3.74
CA MET A 59 7.42 -9.55 -3.81
C MET A 59 7.70 -8.84 -2.49
N VAL A 60 6.67 -8.39 -1.77
CA VAL A 60 6.81 -7.84 -0.40
C VAL A 60 7.44 -8.87 0.53
N ALA A 61 6.95 -10.11 0.53
CA ALA A 61 7.48 -11.18 1.36
C ALA A 61 8.96 -11.47 1.06
N LEU A 62 9.35 -11.50 -0.21
CA LEU A 62 10.73 -11.72 -0.64
C LEU A 62 11.65 -10.53 -0.31
N SER A 63 11.15 -9.31 -0.41
CA SER A 63 11.93 -8.09 -0.17
C SER A 63 12.00 -7.68 1.30
N ALA A 64 11.08 -8.15 2.15
CA ALA A 64 10.98 -7.77 3.55
C ALA A 64 12.29 -7.95 4.35
N PRO A 65 13.04 -9.07 4.22
CA PRO A 65 14.32 -9.22 4.93
C PRO A 65 15.37 -8.18 4.51
N TYR A 66 15.39 -7.82 3.23
CA TYR A 66 16.32 -6.79 2.72
C TYR A 66 16.00 -5.42 3.33
N TRP A 67 14.73 -5.02 3.30
CA TRP A 67 14.31 -3.73 3.85
C TRP A 67 14.47 -3.65 5.38
N SER A 68 14.24 -4.76 6.08
CA SER A 68 14.49 -4.85 7.52
C SER A 68 15.98 -4.62 7.86
N ARG A 69 16.90 -5.24 7.12
CA ARG A 69 18.35 -5.01 7.27
C ARG A 69 18.73 -3.55 6.97
N LYS A 70 18.18 -2.99 5.89
CA LYS A 70 18.41 -1.58 5.53
C LYS A 70 17.86 -0.61 6.58
N ALA A 71 16.70 -0.90 7.17
CA ALA A 71 16.14 -0.11 8.26
C ALA A 71 17.04 -0.12 9.50
N ASN A 72 17.67 -1.25 9.82
CA ASN A 72 18.65 -1.34 10.92
C ASN A 72 19.94 -0.55 10.65
N GLN A 73 20.38 -0.47 9.38
CA GLN A 73 21.61 0.23 8.99
C GLN A 73 21.45 1.75 8.83
N LEU A 74 20.38 2.17 8.13
CA LEU A 74 20.13 3.56 7.72
C LEU A 74 19.17 4.31 8.66
N GLY A 75 18.55 3.57 9.56
CA GLY A 75 17.45 4.04 10.41
C GLY A 75 16.06 3.84 9.76
N PRO A 76 15.09 3.38 10.52
CA PRO A 76 13.78 2.98 10.00
C PRO A 76 13.01 4.16 9.39
N ARG A 77 13.19 5.38 9.92
CA ARG A 77 12.52 6.59 9.41
C ARG A 77 12.94 6.92 7.98
N LYS A 78 14.25 6.88 7.68
CA LYS A 78 14.77 7.19 6.33
C LYS A 78 14.29 6.17 5.32
N VAL A 79 14.34 4.90 5.68
CA VAL A 79 13.90 3.79 4.82
C VAL A 79 12.39 3.87 4.59
N MET A 80 11.60 4.17 5.61
CA MET A 80 10.15 4.36 5.47
C MET A 80 9.80 5.51 4.52
N MET A 81 10.48 6.67 4.64
CA MET A 81 10.27 7.80 3.72
C MET A 81 10.62 7.45 2.27
N PHE A 82 11.73 6.74 2.05
CA PHE A 82 12.11 6.27 0.72
C PHE A 82 11.06 5.33 0.12
N ILE A 83 10.59 4.36 0.90
CA ILE A 83 9.56 3.41 0.47
C ILE A 83 8.26 4.13 0.13
N LEU A 84 7.78 5.02 1.00
CA LEU A 84 6.54 5.77 0.77
C LEU A 84 6.64 6.64 -0.48
N PHE A 85 7.76 7.34 -0.67
CA PHE A 85 7.99 8.13 -1.88
C PHE A 85 7.97 7.28 -3.15
N THR A 86 8.65 6.14 -3.14
CA THR A 86 8.67 5.23 -4.30
C THR A 86 7.29 4.62 -4.55
N LEU A 87 6.54 4.27 -3.50
CA LEU A 87 5.15 3.80 -3.64
C LEU A 87 4.26 4.87 -4.24
N MET A 88 4.36 6.12 -3.79
CA MET A 88 3.62 7.25 -4.34
C MET A 88 3.87 7.40 -5.84
N VAL A 89 5.15 7.42 -6.27
CA VAL A 89 5.52 7.53 -7.69
C VAL A 89 4.99 6.33 -8.51
N THR A 90 5.16 5.11 -8.00
CA THR A 90 4.73 3.89 -8.73
C THR A 90 3.22 3.72 -8.78
N VAL A 91 2.48 4.15 -7.75
CA VAL A 91 1.00 4.18 -7.77
C VAL A 91 0.52 5.19 -8.81
N GLY A 92 1.09 6.41 -8.84
CA GLY A 92 0.76 7.39 -9.86
C GLY A 92 1.09 6.92 -11.28
N ALA A 93 2.21 6.23 -11.46
CA ALA A 93 2.56 5.64 -12.75
C ALA A 93 1.53 4.61 -13.25
N CYS A 94 0.82 3.92 -12.34
CA CYS A 94 -0.24 2.99 -12.73
C CYS A 94 -1.40 3.67 -13.48
N ALA A 95 -1.68 4.95 -13.22
CA ALA A 95 -2.70 5.71 -13.96
C ALA A 95 -2.39 5.84 -15.46
N PHE A 96 -1.13 5.81 -15.83
CA PHE A 96 -0.66 5.99 -17.21
C PHE A 96 -0.41 4.67 -17.95
N THR A 97 -0.69 3.53 -17.33
CA THR A 97 -0.53 2.22 -17.95
C THR A 97 -1.52 2.05 -19.11
N GLN A 98 -1.04 1.44 -20.20
CA GLN A 98 -1.82 1.16 -21.40
C GLN A 98 -1.95 -0.34 -21.66
N THR A 99 -1.16 -1.17 -20.97
CA THR A 99 -1.16 -2.62 -21.15
C THR A 99 -1.15 -3.34 -19.80
N PRO A 100 -1.75 -4.55 -19.71
CA PRO A 100 -1.71 -5.37 -18.49
C PRO A 100 -0.28 -5.70 -18.05
N THR A 101 0.65 -5.85 -18.99
CA THR A 101 2.07 -6.13 -18.71
C THR A 101 2.75 -4.95 -18.02
N GLN A 102 2.50 -3.71 -18.45
CA GLN A 102 3.03 -2.52 -17.79
C GLN A 102 2.54 -2.43 -16.34
N LEU A 103 1.24 -2.69 -16.14
CA LEU A 103 0.66 -2.73 -14.81
C LEU A 103 1.33 -3.80 -13.93
N LEU A 104 1.57 -5.00 -14.46
CA LEU A 104 2.25 -6.08 -13.75
C LEU A 104 3.66 -5.68 -13.32
N VAL A 105 4.44 -5.06 -14.20
CA VAL A 105 5.80 -4.57 -13.88
C VAL A 105 5.77 -3.56 -12.74
N LEU A 106 4.84 -2.60 -12.78
CA LEU A 106 4.69 -1.62 -11.69
C LEU A 106 4.28 -2.30 -10.37
N ARG A 107 3.42 -3.31 -10.41
CA ARG A 107 3.04 -4.10 -9.23
C ARG A 107 4.20 -4.91 -8.63
N ILE A 108 5.07 -5.46 -9.48
CA ILE A 108 6.31 -6.09 -9.04
C ILE A 108 7.20 -5.06 -8.33
N LEU A 109 7.40 -3.88 -8.93
CA LEU A 109 8.18 -2.79 -8.33
C LEU A 109 7.59 -2.34 -6.98
N GLN A 110 6.27 -2.15 -6.91
CA GLN A 110 5.58 -1.84 -5.66
C GLN A 110 5.82 -2.92 -4.59
N GLY A 111 5.77 -4.19 -4.97
CA GLY A 111 6.06 -5.29 -4.07
C GLY A 111 7.51 -5.30 -3.59
N VAL A 112 8.47 -5.11 -4.49
CA VAL A 112 9.91 -5.06 -4.13
C VAL A 112 10.21 -3.93 -3.14
N VAL A 113 9.50 -2.81 -3.25
CA VAL A 113 9.68 -1.65 -2.34
C VAL A 113 8.69 -1.68 -1.16
N GLY A 114 7.72 -2.58 -1.16
CA GLY A 114 6.54 -2.60 -0.28
C GLY A 114 6.75 -2.93 1.21
N GLY A 115 7.94 -2.66 1.77
CA GLY A 115 8.26 -2.98 3.17
C GLY A 115 7.75 -2.00 4.23
N TYR A 116 6.82 -1.07 3.94
CA TYR A 116 6.42 -0.02 4.89
C TYR A 116 5.65 -0.56 6.11
N VAL A 117 4.86 -1.63 5.96
CA VAL A 117 4.07 -2.21 7.05
C VAL A 117 4.97 -2.76 8.18
N PRO A 118 5.92 -3.67 7.93
CA PRO A 118 6.80 -4.17 8.99
C PRO A 118 7.73 -3.09 9.55
N ILE A 119 8.13 -2.09 8.75
CA ILE A 119 8.95 -0.98 9.23
C ILE A 119 8.15 -0.06 10.14
N GLY A 120 6.88 0.23 9.80
CA GLY A 120 5.97 0.98 10.66
C GLY A 120 5.80 0.31 12.03
N LEU A 121 5.60 -1.01 12.04
CA LEU A 121 5.52 -1.79 13.27
C LEU A 121 6.82 -1.73 14.09
N ALA A 122 7.97 -1.86 13.44
CA ALA A 122 9.28 -1.75 14.09
C ALA A 122 9.49 -0.36 14.71
N ILE A 123 9.09 0.73 14.03
CA ILE A 123 9.17 2.09 14.59
C ILE A 123 8.30 2.19 15.83
N ILE A 124 7.06 1.69 15.79
CA ILE A 124 6.15 1.72 16.95
C ILE A 124 6.77 1.04 18.14
N VAL A 125 7.33 -0.16 17.97
CA VAL A 125 7.98 -0.90 19.07
C VAL A 125 9.17 -0.14 19.64
N LEU A 126 9.97 0.51 18.78
CA LEU A 126 11.17 1.25 19.22
C LEU A 126 10.87 2.54 20.00
N ILE A 127 9.77 3.23 19.70
CA ILE A 127 9.46 4.54 20.31
C ILE A 127 8.49 4.47 21.47
N THR A 128 7.78 3.35 21.61
CA THR A 128 6.70 3.19 22.61
C THR A 128 7.25 2.61 23.91
N PRO A 129 6.88 3.13 25.10
CA PRO A 129 7.19 2.50 26.37
C PRO A 129 6.68 1.05 26.40
N GLU A 130 7.46 0.13 26.98
CA GLU A 130 7.18 -1.31 26.95
C GLU A 130 5.75 -1.66 27.39
N GLU A 131 5.25 -1.03 28.45
CA GLU A 131 3.90 -1.23 28.96
C GLU A 131 2.79 -0.85 27.97
N LYS A 132 3.07 0.04 27.02
CA LYS A 132 2.12 0.59 26.03
C LYS A 132 2.27 -0.02 24.63
N VAL A 133 3.28 -0.86 24.42
CA VAL A 133 3.50 -1.52 23.13
C VAL A 133 2.29 -2.32 22.66
N PRO A 134 1.63 -3.16 23.49
CA PRO A 134 0.45 -3.92 23.05
C PRO A 134 -0.69 -3.01 22.57
N TRP A 135 -0.93 -1.89 23.28
CA TRP A 135 -1.93 -0.90 22.87
C TRP A 135 -1.58 -0.25 21.52
N ALA A 136 -0.33 0.17 21.33
CA ALA A 136 0.13 0.82 20.12
C ALA A 136 0.08 -0.13 18.90
N MET A 137 0.44 -1.39 19.09
CA MET A 137 0.32 -2.44 18.07
C MET A 137 -1.14 -2.71 17.72
N GLY A 138 -2.03 -2.77 18.70
CA GLY A 138 -3.47 -2.92 18.49
C GLY A 138 -4.06 -1.77 17.67
N LEU A 139 -3.67 -0.52 17.98
CA LEU A 139 -4.10 0.66 17.22
C LEU A 139 -3.59 0.61 15.76
N TYR A 140 -2.34 0.19 15.55
CA TYR A 140 -1.77 0.04 14.22
C TYR A 140 -2.50 -1.04 13.41
N GLN A 141 -2.81 -2.18 14.01
CA GLN A 141 -3.58 -3.24 13.35
C GLN A 141 -5.01 -2.81 13.05
N ALA A 142 -5.67 -2.09 13.97
CA ALA A 142 -6.98 -1.50 13.72
C ALA A 142 -6.95 -0.53 12.52
N SER A 143 -5.89 0.28 12.40
CA SER A 143 -5.69 1.18 11.26
C SER A 143 -5.56 0.42 9.93
N MET A 144 -4.91 -0.75 9.94
CA MET A 144 -4.83 -1.62 8.77
C MET A 144 -6.21 -2.15 8.36
N VAL A 145 -7.01 -2.59 9.34
CA VAL A 145 -8.39 -3.08 9.08
C VAL A 145 -9.28 -1.95 8.56
N MET A 146 -9.14 -0.73 9.09
CA MET A 146 -9.86 0.44 8.56
C MET A 146 -9.53 0.68 7.09
N GLY A 147 -8.25 0.63 6.70
CA GLY A 147 -7.85 0.73 5.29
C GLY A 147 -8.46 -0.36 4.42
N LEU A 148 -8.53 -1.60 4.92
CA LEU A 148 -9.14 -2.74 4.24
C LEU A 148 -10.66 -2.56 4.02
N VAL A 149 -11.37 -1.99 4.99
CA VAL A 149 -12.83 -1.78 4.92
C VAL A 149 -13.18 -0.58 4.05
N PHE A 150 -12.49 0.55 4.25
CA PHE A 150 -12.78 1.78 3.50
C PHE A 150 -12.19 1.78 2.09
N GLY A 151 -11.17 0.97 1.81
CA GLY A 151 -10.52 0.87 0.50
C GLY A 151 -11.50 0.59 -0.64
N PRO A 152 -12.27 -0.52 -0.61
CA PRO A 152 -13.23 -0.85 -1.66
C PRO A 152 -14.30 0.22 -1.84
N LEU A 153 -14.80 0.79 -0.72
CA LEU A 153 -15.83 1.83 -0.73
C LEU A 153 -15.33 3.10 -1.43
N MET A 154 -14.16 3.59 -1.04
CA MET A 154 -13.56 4.80 -1.62
C MET A 154 -13.09 4.55 -3.06
N GLY A 155 -12.42 3.42 -3.30
CA GLY A 155 -11.95 3.04 -4.63
C GLY A 155 -13.09 2.88 -5.65
N GLY A 156 -14.18 2.22 -5.25
CA GLY A 156 -15.37 2.07 -6.09
C GLY A 156 -16.04 3.41 -6.39
N LEU A 157 -16.29 4.25 -5.38
CA LEU A 157 -16.90 5.57 -5.56
C LEU A 157 -16.08 6.47 -6.50
N VAL A 158 -14.76 6.52 -6.33
CA VAL A 158 -13.89 7.34 -7.19
C VAL A 158 -13.85 6.78 -8.61
N ALA A 159 -13.81 5.46 -8.77
CA ALA A 159 -13.81 4.81 -10.08
C ALA A 159 -15.14 5.07 -10.84
N ASP A 160 -16.28 5.02 -10.15
CA ASP A 160 -17.59 5.28 -10.75
C ASP A 160 -17.80 6.75 -11.15
N LEU A 161 -17.28 7.69 -10.34
CA LEU A 161 -17.48 9.12 -10.57
C LEU A 161 -16.49 9.71 -11.58
N LEU A 162 -15.23 9.27 -11.56
CA LEU A 162 -14.12 9.89 -12.28
C LEU A 162 -13.41 8.95 -13.27
N GLY A 163 -13.89 7.70 -13.40
CA GLY A 163 -13.29 6.66 -14.24
C GLY A 163 -12.18 5.87 -13.53
N TYR A 164 -11.84 4.70 -14.10
CA TYR A 164 -10.95 3.72 -13.47
C TYR A 164 -9.47 4.16 -13.33
N ARG A 165 -9.06 5.23 -14.00
CA ARG A 165 -7.71 5.82 -13.88
C ARG A 165 -7.61 6.82 -12.72
N ALA A 166 -8.72 7.46 -12.37
CA ALA A 166 -8.77 8.49 -11.35
C ALA A 166 -8.34 8.02 -9.95
N PRO A 167 -8.70 6.82 -9.46
CA PRO A 167 -8.27 6.34 -8.16
C PRO A 167 -6.74 6.31 -7.98
N PHE A 168 -5.98 6.02 -9.05
CA PHE A 168 -4.52 6.01 -8.98
C PHE A 168 -3.92 7.41 -8.78
N LEU A 169 -4.62 8.46 -9.24
CA LEU A 169 -4.18 9.86 -9.11
C LEU A 169 -4.72 10.50 -7.84
N TYR A 170 -5.98 10.22 -7.50
CA TYR A 170 -6.66 10.80 -6.34
C TYR A 170 -6.00 10.42 -5.00
N PHE A 171 -5.37 9.26 -4.92
CA PHE A 171 -4.65 8.82 -3.72
C PHE A 171 -3.22 9.36 -3.62
N LEU A 172 -2.80 10.26 -4.54
CA LEU A 172 -1.50 10.93 -4.49
C LEU A 172 -1.54 12.28 -3.76
N ASP A 173 -2.73 12.92 -3.68
CA ASP A 173 -2.98 14.16 -2.94
C ASP A 173 -3.26 13.88 -1.45
#